data_b42c238d278ec3afcccf855c1b393eeb
#
_entry.id   b42c238d278ec3afcccf855c1b393eeb
#
_cell.length_a   1.000
_cell.length_b   1.000
_cell.length_c   1.000
_cell.angle_alpha   90.00
_cell.angle_beta   90.00
_cell.angle_gamma   90.00
#
_symmetry.space_group_name_H-M   'P 1'
#
loop_
_entity.id
_entity.type
_entity.pdbx_description
1 polymer ?
#
loop_
_entity_poly.entity_id
_entity_poly.type
_entity_poly.pdbx_seq_one_letter_code
_entity_poly.pdbx_strand_id
1 'polypeptide(L)'
;LKVIPQRSVDNSRSDVKECEKHLESAQLEYCRLSELDINQRGVGYIAFYREEYRNLAHVKIEEASQKLKEQAEKLESAFMNDFVAEIDESIRDAKREMEAINEELKQIPFGSDTYRFVMKERPDRVIFFRICRKLQNYMSSAEAYMSSGRDDEEMEHDIKEFMNIILSEEDEQEYTDYRRYFSYDMEIVSRQGDQEIVANLSKKQGSASNGEKQTPYFIILAASLLQCYPKN
;
A
#
# COMPACT_ATOMS: atom_id res chain seq x y z
N LEU A 1 42.10 -4.85 -64.15
CA LEU A 1 42.37 -5.04 -62.72
C LEU A 1 42.60 -3.65 -62.08
N LYS A 2 41.71 -3.22 -61.17
CA LYS A 2 41.95 -2.01 -60.39
C LYS A 2 43.04 -2.31 -59.34
N VAL A 3 44.19 -1.66 -59.46
CA VAL A 3 45.27 -1.74 -58.48
C VAL A 3 44.80 -0.99 -57.21
N ILE A 4 44.69 -1.71 -56.09
CA ILE A 4 44.38 -1.10 -54.80
C ILE A 4 45.65 -0.39 -54.29
N PRO A 5 45.59 0.91 -53.95
CA PRO A 5 46.75 1.64 -53.44
C PRO A 5 47.23 1.04 -52.10
N GLN A 6 48.55 0.84 -51.95
CA GLN A 6 49.16 0.33 -50.74
C GLN A 6 48.69 1.06 -49.47
N ARG A 7 48.55 2.38 -49.54
CA ARG A 7 48.05 3.24 -48.48
C ARG A 7 46.63 2.85 -47.98
N SER A 8 45.76 2.38 -48.92
CA SER A 8 44.40 1.92 -48.57
C SER A 8 44.46 0.60 -47.78
N VAL A 9 45.38 -0.30 -48.14
CA VAL A 9 45.63 -1.55 -47.42
C VAL A 9 46.17 -1.28 -46.00
N ASP A 10 47.11 -0.35 -45.89
CA ASP A 10 47.74 0.01 -44.61
C ASP A 10 46.74 0.68 -43.68
N ASN A 11 45.86 1.58 -44.20
CA ASN A 11 44.79 2.17 -43.41
C ASN A 11 43.83 1.08 -42.91
N SER A 12 43.34 0.21 -43.77
CA SER A 12 42.43 -0.90 -43.38
C SER A 12 43.04 -1.82 -42.33
N ARG A 13 44.35 -2.07 -42.41
CA ARG A 13 45.06 -2.86 -41.37
C ARG A 13 45.13 -2.12 -40.04
N SER A 14 45.29 -0.80 -40.06
CA SER A 14 45.25 0.02 -38.85
C SER A 14 43.88 0.02 -38.20
N ASP A 15 42.83 0.17 -39.03
CA ASP A 15 41.43 0.17 -38.56
C ASP A 15 41.06 -1.18 -37.94
N VAL A 16 41.46 -2.29 -38.53
CA VAL A 16 41.26 -3.64 -37.97
C VAL A 16 41.94 -3.78 -36.60
N LYS A 17 43.19 -3.35 -36.47
CA LYS A 17 43.89 -3.43 -35.18
C LYS A 17 43.24 -2.56 -34.10
N GLU A 18 42.69 -1.44 -34.46
CA GLU A 18 41.95 -0.56 -33.54
C GLU A 18 40.61 -1.22 -33.08
N CYS A 19 39.86 -1.80 -34.03
CA CYS A 19 38.68 -2.57 -33.72
C CYS A 19 38.94 -3.77 -32.82
N GLU A 20 40.04 -4.52 -33.06
CA GLU A 20 40.47 -5.63 -32.22
C GLU A 20 40.75 -5.18 -30.79
N LYS A 21 41.46 -4.06 -30.58
CA LYS A 21 41.70 -3.49 -29.25
C LYS A 21 40.41 -3.11 -28.54
N HIS A 22 39.47 -2.44 -29.24
CA HIS A 22 38.19 -2.09 -28.66
C HIS A 22 37.40 -3.34 -28.26
N LEU A 23 37.38 -4.35 -29.12
CA LEU A 23 36.74 -5.66 -28.82
C LEU A 23 37.33 -6.30 -27.56
N GLU A 24 38.66 -6.42 -27.48
CA GLU A 24 39.33 -7.00 -26.31
C GLU A 24 39.07 -6.20 -25.03
N SER A 25 39.01 -4.88 -25.12
CA SER A 25 38.69 -4.02 -23.98
C SER A 25 37.24 -4.24 -23.48
N ALA A 26 36.28 -4.30 -24.38
CA ALA A 26 34.88 -4.59 -24.04
C ALA A 26 34.69 -6.01 -23.45
N GLN A 27 35.37 -6.99 -24.03
CA GLN A 27 35.38 -8.37 -23.51
C GLN A 27 35.97 -8.44 -22.10
N LEU A 28 37.08 -7.72 -21.83
CA LEU A 28 37.71 -7.67 -20.51
C LEU A 28 36.75 -7.05 -19.47
N GLU A 29 36.07 -5.97 -19.81
CA GLU A 29 35.12 -5.36 -18.95
C GLU A 29 33.96 -6.29 -18.63
N TYR A 30 33.42 -6.97 -19.63
CA TYR A 30 32.35 -7.97 -19.44
C TYR A 30 32.83 -9.15 -18.55
N CYS A 31 34.02 -9.68 -18.75
CA CYS A 31 34.59 -10.74 -17.91
C CYS A 31 34.67 -10.32 -16.44
N ARG A 32 35.05 -9.07 -16.17
CA ARG A 32 35.12 -8.54 -14.79
C ARG A 32 33.76 -8.43 -14.13
N LEU A 33 32.73 -7.99 -14.88
CA LEU A 33 31.36 -7.86 -14.37
C LEU A 33 30.65 -9.20 -14.18
N SER A 34 31.04 -10.21 -15.01
CA SER A 34 30.38 -11.53 -15.05
C SER A 34 31.15 -12.63 -14.35
N GLU A 35 32.25 -12.28 -13.66
CA GLU A 35 33.17 -13.25 -13.00
C GLU A 35 33.69 -14.35 -13.91
N LEU A 36 33.80 -14.06 -15.22
CA LEU A 36 34.37 -14.98 -16.23
C LEU A 36 35.90 -14.91 -16.28
N ASP A 37 36.51 -15.94 -16.90
CA ASP A 37 37.97 -15.96 -17.10
C ASP A 37 38.41 -14.81 -18.01
N ILE A 38 39.25 -13.92 -17.48
CA ILE A 38 39.79 -12.74 -18.19
C ILE A 38 40.66 -13.09 -19.39
N ASN A 39 41.06 -14.36 -19.55
CA ASN A 39 41.79 -14.84 -20.69
C ASN A 39 40.95 -15.15 -21.92
N GLN A 40 39.62 -15.20 -21.77
CA GLN A 40 38.70 -15.44 -22.88
C GLN A 40 38.47 -14.17 -23.72
N ARG A 41 39.50 -13.70 -24.40
CA ARG A 41 39.51 -12.45 -25.16
C ARG A 41 40.00 -12.64 -26.60
N GLY A 42 39.64 -11.67 -27.45
CA GLY A 42 40.03 -11.62 -28.85
C GLY A 42 38.97 -12.16 -29.81
N VAL A 43 39.31 -12.08 -31.08
CA VAL A 43 38.41 -12.47 -32.20
C VAL A 43 37.98 -13.94 -32.13
N GLY A 44 38.82 -14.82 -31.60
CA GLY A 44 38.52 -16.25 -31.45
C GLY A 44 37.36 -16.55 -30.49
N TYR A 45 37.02 -15.63 -29.60
CA TYR A 45 35.96 -15.79 -28.62
C TYR A 45 34.63 -15.12 -29.01
N ILE A 46 34.53 -14.56 -30.20
CA ILE A 46 33.26 -13.88 -30.66
C ILE A 46 32.06 -14.83 -30.59
N ALA A 47 32.24 -16.09 -30.98
CA ALA A 47 31.14 -17.08 -30.93
C ALA A 47 30.65 -17.30 -29.48
N PHE A 48 31.57 -17.39 -28.52
CA PHE A 48 31.28 -17.50 -27.09
C PHE A 48 30.48 -16.31 -26.60
N TYR A 49 30.94 -15.06 -26.84
CA TYR A 49 30.21 -13.86 -26.41
C TYR A 49 28.87 -13.68 -27.10
N ARG A 50 28.70 -14.15 -28.32
CA ARG A 50 27.41 -14.13 -29.03
C ARG A 50 26.43 -15.10 -28.38
N GLU A 51 26.88 -16.24 -27.92
CA GLU A 51 26.04 -17.20 -27.20
C GLU A 51 25.71 -16.71 -25.79
N GLU A 52 26.67 -16.12 -25.07
CA GLU A 52 26.43 -15.47 -23.78
C GLU A 52 25.39 -14.33 -23.89
N TYR A 53 25.49 -13.51 -24.93
CA TYR A 53 24.49 -12.44 -25.17
C TYR A 53 23.10 -13.02 -25.39
N ARG A 54 22.99 -14.09 -26.20
CA ARG A 54 21.66 -14.73 -26.43
C ARG A 54 21.12 -15.32 -25.13
N ASN A 55 21.94 -15.97 -24.35
CA ASN A 55 21.56 -16.55 -23.08
C ASN A 55 21.08 -15.47 -22.10
N LEU A 56 21.82 -14.36 -21.99
CA LEU A 56 21.41 -13.22 -21.17
C LEU A 56 20.09 -12.61 -21.67
N ALA A 57 20.00 -12.31 -22.97
CA ALA A 57 18.86 -11.59 -23.52
C ALA A 57 17.56 -12.41 -23.54
N HIS A 58 17.64 -13.72 -23.73
CA HIS A 58 16.46 -14.57 -23.94
C HIS A 58 16.16 -15.55 -22.80
N VAL A 59 17.11 -15.80 -21.91
CA VAL A 59 16.92 -16.74 -20.79
C VAL A 59 17.01 -16.03 -19.44
N LYS A 60 18.17 -15.47 -19.12
CA LYS A 60 18.41 -14.89 -17.79
C LYS A 60 17.55 -13.66 -17.49
N ILE A 61 17.30 -12.81 -18.49
CA ILE A 61 16.42 -11.63 -18.33
C ILE A 61 14.98 -12.09 -18.11
N GLU A 62 14.52 -13.09 -18.90
CA GLU A 62 13.19 -13.64 -18.75
C GLU A 62 12.99 -14.30 -17.37
N GLU A 63 13.94 -15.15 -16.96
CA GLU A 63 13.93 -15.78 -15.62
C GLU A 63 13.95 -14.76 -14.49
N ALA A 64 14.77 -13.71 -14.60
CA ALA A 64 14.81 -12.64 -13.60
C ALA A 64 13.51 -11.84 -13.55
N SER A 65 12.93 -11.53 -14.72
CA SER A 65 11.65 -10.84 -14.83
C SER A 65 10.53 -11.68 -14.19
N GLN A 66 10.48 -12.98 -14.49
CA GLN A 66 9.50 -13.90 -13.90
C GLN A 66 9.62 -13.99 -12.37
N LYS A 67 10.87 -14.10 -11.86
CA LYS A 67 11.10 -14.10 -10.41
C LYS A 67 10.67 -12.82 -9.72
N LEU A 68 10.95 -11.66 -10.35
CA LEU A 68 10.51 -10.36 -9.83
C LEU A 68 8.99 -10.29 -9.79
N LYS A 69 8.31 -10.77 -10.83
CA LYS A 69 6.85 -10.82 -10.88
C LYS A 69 6.28 -11.69 -9.75
N GLU A 70 6.82 -12.89 -9.57
CA GLU A 70 6.41 -13.79 -8.50
C GLU A 70 6.64 -13.21 -7.10
N GLN A 71 7.75 -12.49 -6.90
CA GLN A 71 8.03 -11.81 -5.63
C GLN A 71 7.07 -10.64 -5.38
N ALA A 72 6.77 -9.86 -6.41
CA ALA A 72 5.80 -8.77 -6.32
C ALA A 72 4.40 -9.30 -5.97
N GLU A 73 3.97 -10.39 -6.61
CA GLU A 73 2.69 -11.05 -6.33
C GLU A 73 2.61 -11.60 -4.88
N LYS A 74 3.71 -12.16 -4.37
CA LYS A 74 3.78 -12.62 -2.98
C LYS A 74 3.71 -11.47 -1.98
N LEU A 75 4.41 -10.36 -2.28
CA LEU A 75 4.39 -9.16 -1.44
C LEU A 75 2.98 -8.55 -1.40
N GLU A 76 2.33 -8.43 -2.56
CA GLU A 76 0.96 -7.93 -2.67
C GLU A 76 -0.02 -8.82 -1.88
N SER A 77 0.12 -10.14 -2.03
CA SER A 77 -0.71 -11.10 -1.29
C SER A 77 -0.51 -10.99 0.23
N ALA A 78 0.73 -10.90 0.70
CA ALA A 78 1.02 -10.72 2.12
C ALA A 78 0.46 -9.38 2.63
N PHE A 79 0.64 -8.30 1.87
CA PHE A 79 0.09 -7.00 2.21
C PHE A 79 -1.43 -7.03 2.36
N MET A 80 -2.13 -7.69 1.45
CA MET A 80 -3.58 -7.79 1.50
C MET A 80 -4.08 -8.67 2.66
N ASN A 81 -3.42 -9.81 2.91
CA ASN A 81 -3.84 -10.77 3.91
C ASN A 81 -3.45 -10.34 5.34
N ASP A 82 -2.22 -9.84 5.50
CA ASP A 82 -1.68 -9.58 6.83
C ASP A 82 -1.95 -8.16 7.27
N PHE A 83 -1.85 -7.17 6.35
CA PHE A 83 -2.02 -5.78 6.72
C PHE A 83 -3.46 -5.27 6.51
N VAL A 84 -3.98 -5.35 5.28
CA VAL A 84 -5.30 -4.77 4.98
C VAL A 84 -6.41 -5.50 5.71
N ALA A 85 -6.35 -6.83 5.75
CA ALA A 85 -7.35 -7.65 6.43
C ALA A 85 -7.35 -7.45 7.95
N GLU A 86 -6.18 -7.36 8.59
CA GLU A 86 -6.05 -7.12 10.04
C GLU A 86 -6.61 -5.74 10.44
N ILE A 87 -6.28 -4.70 9.68
CA ILE A 87 -6.81 -3.36 9.93
C ILE A 87 -8.32 -3.31 9.71
N ASP A 88 -8.86 -3.92 8.63
CA ASP A 88 -10.30 -3.95 8.36
C ASP A 88 -11.06 -4.74 9.43
N GLU A 89 -10.51 -5.84 9.94
CA GLU A 89 -11.10 -6.59 11.07
C GLU A 89 -11.12 -5.74 12.34
N SER A 90 -10.01 -5.09 12.70
CA SER A 90 -9.92 -4.18 13.84
C SER A 90 -10.93 -3.03 13.75
N ILE A 91 -11.13 -2.47 12.55
CA ILE A 91 -12.14 -1.44 12.29
C ILE A 91 -13.56 -1.98 12.49
N ARG A 92 -13.85 -3.18 11.99
CA ARG A 92 -15.17 -3.80 12.15
C ARG A 92 -15.49 -4.06 13.62
N ASP A 93 -14.50 -4.53 14.37
CA ASP A 93 -14.64 -4.77 15.80
C ASP A 93 -14.91 -3.45 16.55
N ALA A 94 -14.11 -2.43 16.29
CA ALA A 94 -14.30 -1.11 16.89
C ALA A 94 -15.67 -0.48 16.55
N LYS A 95 -16.17 -0.67 15.32
CA LYS A 95 -17.52 -0.23 14.95
C LYS A 95 -18.60 -0.96 15.75
N ARG A 96 -18.48 -2.30 15.90
CA ARG A 96 -19.42 -3.09 16.72
C ARG A 96 -19.44 -2.67 18.18
N GLU A 97 -18.25 -2.45 18.76
CA GLU A 97 -18.13 -1.98 20.15
C GLU A 97 -18.74 -0.57 20.31
N MET A 98 -18.48 0.33 19.38
CA MET A 98 -19.08 1.67 19.40
C MET A 98 -20.60 1.64 19.27
N GLU A 99 -21.15 0.77 18.43
CA GLU A 99 -22.60 0.57 18.32
C GLU A 99 -23.19 0.06 19.64
N ALA A 100 -22.53 -0.91 20.29
CA ALA A 100 -22.97 -1.41 21.60
C ALA A 100 -22.96 -0.28 22.66
N ILE A 101 -21.91 0.53 22.71
CA ILE A 101 -21.83 1.69 23.62
C ILE A 101 -22.98 2.68 23.31
N ASN A 102 -23.25 2.95 22.04
CA ASN A 102 -24.32 3.86 21.65
C ASN A 102 -25.71 3.35 22.03
N GLU A 103 -25.95 2.04 21.95
CA GLU A 103 -27.22 1.45 22.42
C GLU A 103 -27.41 1.63 23.94
N GLU A 104 -26.34 1.46 24.73
CA GLU A 104 -26.39 1.71 26.18
C GLU A 104 -26.60 3.21 26.47
N LEU A 105 -25.93 4.12 25.74
CA LEU A 105 -26.07 5.56 25.92
C LEU A 105 -27.47 6.06 25.61
N LYS A 106 -28.21 5.45 24.68
CA LYS A 106 -29.60 5.78 24.38
C LYS A 106 -30.52 5.59 25.58
N GLN A 107 -30.16 4.70 26.51
CA GLN A 107 -30.94 4.41 27.72
C GLN A 107 -30.67 5.39 28.86
N ILE A 108 -29.66 6.26 28.73
CA ILE A 108 -29.25 7.21 29.75
C ILE A 108 -29.49 8.63 29.25
N PRO A 109 -30.71 9.18 29.46
CA PRO A 109 -31.01 10.56 29.08
C PRO A 109 -30.33 11.55 30.02
N PHE A 110 -29.74 12.59 29.48
CA PHE A 110 -29.20 13.72 30.20
C PHE A 110 -30.14 14.93 29.97
N GLY A 111 -31.13 15.09 30.82
CA GLY A 111 -32.20 16.06 30.58
C GLY A 111 -33.06 15.65 29.39
N SER A 112 -33.19 16.54 28.39
CA SER A 112 -33.88 16.26 27.12
C SER A 112 -32.99 15.68 26.02
N ASP A 113 -31.71 15.55 26.30
CA ASP A 113 -30.69 15.18 25.30
C ASP A 113 -30.22 13.75 25.50
N THR A 114 -29.92 13.08 24.38
CA THR A 114 -29.18 11.84 24.35
C THR A 114 -27.88 12.05 23.57
N TYR A 115 -26.91 11.19 23.81
CA TYR A 115 -25.59 11.32 23.22
C TYR A 115 -25.22 10.05 22.48
N ARG A 116 -24.49 10.20 21.38
CA ARG A 116 -23.91 9.07 20.66
C ARG A 116 -22.51 9.39 20.14
N PHE A 117 -21.63 8.41 20.18
CA PHE A 117 -20.33 8.49 19.53
C PHE A 117 -20.48 8.30 18.03
N VAL A 118 -19.72 9.07 17.27
CA VAL A 118 -19.65 8.93 15.81
C VAL A 118 -18.22 8.81 15.35
N MET A 119 -18.03 7.98 14.38
CA MET A 119 -16.77 7.66 13.74
C MET A 119 -16.90 7.93 12.25
N LYS A 120 -16.14 8.90 11.73
CA LYS A 120 -16.19 9.32 10.32
C LYS A 120 -14.88 8.99 9.64
N GLU A 121 -14.94 8.30 8.51
CA GLU A 121 -13.78 7.99 7.68
C GLU A 121 -13.02 9.28 7.34
N ARG A 122 -11.70 9.26 7.54
CA ARG A 122 -10.85 10.40 7.18
C ARG A 122 -10.68 10.47 5.65
N PRO A 123 -10.76 11.67 5.05
CA PRO A 123 -10.63 11.84 3.60
C PRO A 123 -9.28 11.38 3.04
N ASP A 124 -8.21 11.48 3.83
CA ASP A 124 -6.87 11.04 3.46
C ASP A 124 -6.66 9.52 3.55
N ARG A 125 -7.69 8.77 3.96
CA ARG A 125 -7.71 7.29 4.02
C ARG A 125 -8.67 6.67 2.99
N VAL A 126 -9.15 7.45 2.05
CA VAL A 126 -10.17 7.02 1.08
C VAL A 126 -9.74 5.80 0.26
N ILE A 127 -8.45 5.68 -0.08
CA ILE A 127 -7.91 4.55 -0.85
C ILE A 127 -8.10 3.24 -0.08
N PHE A 128 -7.73 3.20 1.20
CA PHE A 128 -7.92 2.04 2.06
C PHE A 128 -9.39 1.60 2.10
N PHE A 129 -10.30 2.53 2.37
CA PHE A 129 -11.73 2.19 2.43
C PHE A 129 -12.30 1.76 1.07
N ARG A 130 -11.74 2.25 -0.03
CA ARG A 130 -12.10 1.80 -1.39
C ARG A 130 -11.67 0.37 -1.62
N ILE A 131 -10.44 0.01 -1.21
CA ILE A 131 -9.94 -1.36 -1.23
C ILE A 131 -10.84 -2.28 -0.41
N CYS A 132 -11.13 -1.93 0.85
CA CYS A 132 -11.98 -2.74 1.73
C CYS A 132 -13.39 -2.94 1.16
N ARG A 133 -14.02 -1.91 0.59
CA ARG A 133 -15.34 -2.02 -0.06
C ARG A 133 -15.33 -2.95 -1.27
N LYS A 134 -14.26 -2.91 -2.09
CA LYS A 134 -14.09 -3.81 -3.21
C LYS A 134 -13.86 -5.26 -2.75
N LEU A 135 -13.04 -5.47 -1.72
CA LEU A 135 -12.83 -6.80 -1.13
C LEU A 135 -14.13 -7.47 -0.66
N GLN A 136 -15.08 -6.71 -0.15
CA GLN A 136 -16.40 -7.25 0.23
C GLN A 136 -17.13 -7.90 -0.96
N ASN A 137 -16.93 -7.39 -2.18
CA ASN A 137 -17.48 -7.97 -3.40
C ASN A 137 -16.84 -9.33 -3.74
N TYR A 138 -15.62 -9.59 -3.26
CA TYR A 138 -14.90 -10.85 -3.37
C TYR A 138 -15.07 -11.74 -2.13
N MET A 139 -16.23 -11.68 -1.47
CA MET A 139 -16.54 -12.46 -0.26
C MET A 139 -15.60 -12.16 0.92
N SER A 140 -15.06 -10.95 0.98
CA SER A 140 -14.12 -10.47 2.01
C SER A 140 -12.84 -11.34 2.14
N SER A 141 -12.44 -12.02 1.07
CA SER A 141 -11.26 -12.87 1.04
C SER A 141 -10.24 -12.35 0.04
N ALA A 142 -9.04 -12.02 0.54
CA ALA A 142 -7.93 -11.68 -0.33
C ALA A 142 -7.55 -12.85 -1.26
N GLU A 143 -7.74 -14.10 -0.83
CA GLU A 143 -7.52 -15.29 -1.66
C GLU A 143 -8.50 -15.34 -2.83
N ALA A 144 -9.78 -15.00 -2.61
CA ALA A 144 -10.76 -14.93 -3.68
C ALA A 144 -10.43 -13.81 -4.67
N TYR A 145 -9.95 -12.64 -4.21
CA TYR A 145 -9.44 -11.58 -5.08
C TYR A 145 -8.23 -12.06 -5.89
N MET A 146 -7.23 -12.64 -5.25
CA MET A 146 -6.01 -13.11 -5.92
C MET A 146 -6.28 -14.20 -6.96
N SER A 147 -7.34 -14.98 -6.81
CA SER A 147 -7.72 -16.04 -7.75
C SER A 147 -8.65 -15.60 -8.88
N SER A 148 -9.46 -14.58 -8.68
CA SER A 148 -10.50 -14.18 -9.65
C SER A 148 -10.57 -12.67 -9.95
N GLY A 149 -9.91 -11.82 -9.14
CA GLY A 149 -10.07 -10.38 -9.17
C GLY A 149 -8.93 -9.59 -9.83
N ARG A 150 -7.89 -10.27 -10.33
CA ARG A 150 -6.73 -9.61 -10.97
C ARG A 150 -7.06 -8.86 -12.26
N ASP A 151 -8.25 -9.02 -12.81
CA ASP A 151 -8.72 -8.25 -13.97
C ASP A 151 -9.30 -6.88 -13.58
N ASP A 152 -9.36 -6.55 -12.26
CA ASP A 152 -9.76 -5.23 -11.77
C ASP A 152 -8.53 -4.29 -11.71
N GLU A 153 -8.23 -3.64 -12.84
CA GLU A 153 -7.10 -2.70 -12.97
C GLU A 153 -7.17 -1.55 -11.95
N GLU A 154 -8.37 -1.12 -11.57
CA GLU A 154 -8.57 -0.06 -10.58
C GLU A 154 -8.21 -0.54 -9.17
N MET A 155 -8.55 -1.79 -8.83
CA MET A 155 -8.17 -2.39 -7.56
C MET A 155 -6.65 -2.57 -7.45
N GLU A 156 -6.01 -3.06 -8.51
CA GLU A 156 -4.56 -3.22 -8.58
C GLU A 156 -3.84 -1.87 -8.43
N HIS A 157 -4.37 -0.84 -9.08
CA HIS A 157 -3.85 0.53 -8.94
C HIS A 157 -3.97 1.04 -7.50
N ASP A 158 -5.15 0.90 -6.88
CA ASP A 158 -5.40 1.32 -5.50
C ASP A 158 -4.46 0.62 -4.50
N ILE A 159 -4.24 -0.69 -4.67
CA ILE A 159 -3.33 -1.46 -3.81
C ILE A 159 -1.90 -0.95 -3.94
N LYS A 160 -1.40 -0.78 -5.17
CA LYS A 160 -0.05 -0.25 -5.42
C LYS A 160 0.14 1.16 -4.88
N GLU A 161 -0.84 2.02 -5.08
CA GLU A 161 -0.80 3.38 -4.56
C GLU A 161 -0.77 3.38 -3.04
N PHE A 162 -1.61 2.57 -2.39
CA PHE A 162 -1.66 2.46 -0.93
C PHE A 162 -0.37 1.88 -0.35
N MET A 163 0.20 0.84 -0.97
CA MET A 163 1.51 0.31 -0.58
C MET A 163 2.60 1.38 -0.66
N ASN A 164 2.64 2.17 -1.73
CA ASN A 164 3.63 3.23 -1.89
C ASN A 164 3.46 4.33 -0.82
N ILE A 165 2.24 4.69 -0.47
CA ILE A 165 1.97 5.65 0.61
C ILE A 165 2.55 5.13 1.93
N ILE A 166 2.26 3.89 2.31
CA ILE A 166 2.76 3.28 3.54
C ILE A 166 4.29 3.21 3.56
N LEU A 167 4.91 2.78 2.46
CA LEU A 167 6.36 2.67 2.36
C LEU A 167 7.09 4.01 2.38
N SER A 168 6.41 5.11 2.04
CA SER A 168 6.95 6.47 2.09
C SER A 168 6.71 7.19 3.42
N GLU A 169 5.89 6.62 4.32
CA GLU A 169 5.56 7.22 5.60
C GLU A 169 6.67 6.99 6.63
N GLU A 170 7.06 8.06 7.34
CA GLU A 170 8.10 7.99 8.37
C GLU A 170 7.54 7.54 9.73
N ASP A 171 6.25 7.78 10.01
CA ASP A 171 5.57 7.33 11.22
C ASP A 171 4.91 5.96 10.99
N GLU A 172 5.55 4.89 11.45
CA GLU A 172 5.03 3.52 11.34
C GLU A 172 3.62 3.36 11.94
N GLN A 173 3.26 4.17 12.95
CA GLN A 173 1.94 4.11 13.58
C GLN A 173 0.84 4.81 12.78
N GLU A 174 1.19 5.63 11.80
CA GLU A 174 0.20 6.39 11.04
C GLU A 174 -0.78 5.48 10.27
N TYR A 175 -0.31 4.34 9.79
CA TYR A 175 -1.14 3.40 9.04
C TYR A 175 -1.39 2.06 9.76
N THR A 176 -0.62 1.70 10.77
CA THR A 176 -0.83 0.46 11.54
C THR A 176 -1.86 0.62 12.66
N ASP A 177 -2.12 1.84 13.11
CA ASP A 177 -3.15 2.12 14.10
C ASP A 177 -4.49 2.43 13.42
N TYR A 178 -5.45 1.48 13.42
CA TYR A 178 -6.77 1.63 12.82
C TYR A 178 -7.53 2.87 13.32
N ARG A 179 -7.24 3.35 14.54
CA ARG A 179 -7.89 4.54 15.11
C ARG A 179 -7.56 5.80 14.31
N ARG A 180 -6.44 5.84 13.62
CA ARG A 180 -6.01 6.95 12.78
C ARG A 180 -6.71 6.99 11.41
N TYR A 181 -7.55 5.99 11.10
CA TYR A 181 -8.38 5.98 9.88
C TYR A 181 -9.65 6.79 10.01
N PHE A 182 -9.96 7.25 11.24
CA PHE A 182 -11.20 7.95 11.55
C PHE A 182 -10.96 9.25 12.26
N SER A 183 -11.92 10.16 12.11
CA SER A 183 -12.18 11.28 13.03
C SER A 183 -13.33 10.90 13.95
N TYR A 184 -13.16 11.16 15.22
CA TYR A 184 -14.13 10.84 16.27
C TYR A 184 -14.82 12.11 16.75
N ASP A 185 -16.13 12.03 16.96
CA ASP A 185 -16.91 13.11 17.54
C ASP A 185 -18.03 12.51 18.39
N MET A 186 -18.72 13.36 19.12
CA MET A 186 -19.95 13.02 19.84
C MET A 186 -21.08 13.86 19.31
N GLU A 187 -22.21 13.23 19.00
CA GLU A 187 -23.43 13.91 18.62
C GLU A 187 -24.38 14.03 19.81
N ILE A 188 -24.97 15.20 19.95
CA ILE A 188 -26.01 15.50 20.90
C ILE A 188 -27.32 15.43 20.12
N VAL A 189 -28.23 14.58 20.55
CA VAL A 189 -29.54 14.39 19.95
C VAL A 189 -30.58 14.94 20.89
N SER A 190 -31.15 16.11 20.58
CA SER A 190 -32.22 16.79 21.33
C SER A 190 -33.53 16.53 20.66
N ARG A 191 -34.60 16.25 21.43
CA ARG A 191 -35.96 16.12 20.92
C ARG A 191 -36.75 17.38 21.19
N GLN A 192 -37.25 18.02 20.15
CA GLN A 192 -38.20 19.16 20.23
C GLN A 192 -39.51 18.74 19.53
N GLY A 193 -40.47 18.24 20.32
CA GLY A 193 -41.69 17.64 19.78
C GLY A 193 -41.38 16.38 18.97
N ASP A 194 -41.84 16.31 17.72
CA ASP A 194 -41.58 15.18 16.80
C ASP A 194 -40.30 15.33 15.99
N GLN A 195 -39.51 16.39 16.20
CA GLN A 195 -38.27 16.62 15.47
C GLN A 195 -37.02 16.25 16.31
N GLU A 196 -36.14 15.49 15.73
CA GLU A 196 -34.77 15.28 16.25
C GLU A 196 -33.83 16.35 15.71
N ILE A 197 -33.16 17.06 16.62
CA ILE A 197 -32.12 18.03 16.30
C ILE A 197 -30.78 17.38 16.69
N VAL A 198 -29.91 17.20 15.71
CA VAL A 198 -28.59 16.63 15.92
C VAL A 198 -27.51 17.71 15.81
N ALA A 199 -26.67 17.83 16.83
CA ALA A 199 -25.56 18.76 16.86
C ALA A 199 -24.24 18.03 17.23
N ASN A 200 -23.16 18.34 16.54
CA ASN A 200 -21.84 17.81 16.90
C ASN A 200 -21.29 18.55 18.10
N LEU A 201 -20.77 17.81 19.06
CA LEU A 201 -20.19 18.37 20.28
C LEU A 201 -19.00 19.29 19.96
N SER A 202 -18.13 18.88 19.03
CA SER A 202 -16.97 19.67 18.58
C SER A 202 -17.36 21.07 18.09
N LYS A 203 -18.53 21.22 17.47
CA LYS A 203 -19.06 22.50 16.99
C LYS A 203 -19.73 23.34 18.08
N LYS A 204 -20.30 22.70 19.12
CA LYS A 204 -21.00 23.37 20.22
C LYS A 204 -20.05 23.91 21.31
N GLN A 205 -18.84 23.39 21.44
CA GLN A 205 -17.89 23.77 22.50
C GLN A 205 -17.54 25.26 22.55
N GLY A 206 -17.67 25.98 21.44
CA GLY A 206 -17.40 27.43 21.38
C GLY A 206 -18.46 28.30 22.04
N SER A 207 -19.70 27.83 22.17
CA SER A 207 -20.85 28.60 22.67
C SER A 207 -21.48 28.07 23.97
N ALA A 208 -21.01 26.92 24.48
CA ALA A 208 -21.57 26.24 25.64
C ALA A 208 -21.10 26.84 26.97
N SER A 209 -22.01 26.83 27.97
CA SER A 209 -21.70 27.20 29.36
C SER A 209 -20.70 26.22 30.00
N ASN A 210 -20.06 26.61 31.11
CA ASN A 210 -19.06 25.73 31.77
C ASN A 210 -19.68 24.41 32.25
N GLY A 211 -20.93 24.38 32.65
CA GLY A 211 -21.64 23.15 33.03
C GLY A 211 -21.89 22.23 31.84
N GLU A 212 -22.32 22.79 30.70
CA GLU A 212 -22.53 22.05 29.45
C GLU A 212 -21.25 21.45 28.90
N LYS A 213 -20.10 22.09 29.12
CA LYS A 213 -18.78 21.57 28.74
C LYS A 213 -18.36 20.36 29.54
N GLN A 214 -18.84 20.17 30.75
CA GLN A 214 -18.49 19.03 31.64
C GLN A 214 -19.35 17.80 31.34
N THR A 215 -20.57 17.97 30.86
CA THR A 215 -21.50 16.86 30.58
C THR A 215 -20.92 15.76 29.71
N PRO A 216 -20.19 16.04 28.61
CA PRO A 216 -19.58 15.00 27.78
C PRO A 216 -18.57 14.13 28.55
N TYR A 217 -17.81 14.69 29.46
CA TYR A 217 -16.84 13.92 30.26
C TYR A 217 -17.55 12.92 31.20
N PHE A 218 -18.68 13.31 31.80
CA PHE A 218 -19.49 12.40 32.59
C PHE A 218 -20.11 11.29 31.77
N ILE A 219 -20.50 11.59 30.52
CA ILE A 219 -21.05 10.61 29.58
C ILE A 219 -19.99 9.58 29.17
N ILE A 220 -18.78 10.05 28.84
CA ILE A 220 -17.64 9.17 28.52
C ILE A 220 -17.34 8.26 29.72
N LEU A 221 -17.30 8.83 30.92
CA LEU A 221 -17.09 8.08 32.16
C LEU A 221 -18.20 7.04 32.38
N ALA A 222 -19.47 7.43 32.22
CA ALA A 222 -20.61 6.53 32.36
C ALA A 222 -20.55 5.39 31.32
N ALA A 223 -20.24 5.68 30.06
CA ALA A 223 -20.08 4.69 29.00
C ALA A 223 -18.95 3.71 29.33
N SER A 224 -17.80 4.20 29.82
CA SER A 224 -16.67 3.37 30.24
C SER A 224 -17.01 2.45 31.41
N LEU A 225 -17.78 2.96 32.38
CA LEU A 225 -18.24 2.17 33.53
C LEU A 225 -19.24 1.08 33.10
N LEU A 226 -20.14 1.37 32.15
CA LEU A 226 -21.08 0.37 31.62
C LEU A 226 -20.37 -0.80 30.93
N GLN A 227 -19.26 -0.54 30.23
CA GLN A 227 -18.42 -1.61 29.67
C GLN A 227 -17.75 -2.48 30.72
N CYS A 228 -17.27 -1.86 31.83
CA CYS A 228 -16.60 -2.59 32.91
C CYS A 228 -17.58 -3.37 33.79
N TYR A 229 -18.82 -2.91 33.89
CA TYR A 229 -19.87 -3.49 34.75
C TYR A 229 -21.15 -3.75 33.94
N PRO A 230 -21.13 -4.76 33.04
CA PRO A 230 -22.34 -5.09 32.29
C PRO A 230 -23.46 -5.48 33.25
N LYS A 231 -24.67 -4.98 32.98
CA LYS A 231 -25.86 -5.37 33.74
C LYS A 231 -26.10 -6.88 33.56
N ASN A 232 -26.04 -7.65 34.66
CA ASN A 232 -26.49 -9.04 34.70
C ASN A 232 -28.00 -9.11 34.42
#